data_3582b1fa301e0c78a0bc7f907ba8292c
#
_entry.id   3582b1fa301e0c78a0bc7f907ba8292c
#
_cell.length_a   1.000
_cell.length_b   1.000
_cell.length_c   1.000
_cell.angle_alpha   90.00
_cell.angle_beta   90.00
_cell.angle_gamma   90.00
#
_symmetry.space_group_name_H-M   'P 1'
#
loop_
_entity.id
_entity.type
_entity.pdbx_description
1 polymer ?
#
loop_
_entity_poly.entity_id
_entity_poly.type
_entity_poly.pdbx_seq_one_letter_code
_entity_poly.pdbx_strand_id
1 'polypeptide(L)'
;MTDASINHLVLFSIGHKLQGKTIKNQEIVIYGHSMLDYGEGYVMLSRCTDLHQIFLDPSFDLEKHLKIHTESLVEAKSMEERCIAAKQKKERFDIFYANMRAKGNFVDIQHDHMAKQSSLICLAQTCLEANEEFEWDGRTSLSHASSGNGKGVACFSDGEMDAEFVDKVQTDNFQLIQLKFMDKFQIFTIYISSNSNNTVYEEVSTTIDQMILPGFMPVLLGDFNFHHTLKNPLSNYLKHDLGLKQIISETTFALSKNTIDHVYVRPDIEENIKVSSKFKYFTDHQAVTISFE
;
A
#
# COMPACT_ATOMS: atom_id res chain seq x y z
N MET A 1 9.58 19.44 60.18
CA MET A 1 9.02 18.09 59.95
C MET A 1 7.64 18.28 59.38
N THR A 2 7.54 18.33 58.11
CA THR A 2 6.25 18.50 57.39
C THR A 2 5.83 17.11 56.93
N ASP A 3 4.76 16.63 57.55
CA ASP A 3 4.08 15.38 57.21
C ASP A 3 3.55 15.50 55.78
N ALA A 4 4.22 14.85 54.85
CA ALA A 4 3.69 14.69 53.50
C ALA A 4 2.61 13.59 53.57
N SER A 5 1.36 14.00 53.65
CA SER A 5 0.21 13.08 53.49
C SER A 5 0.28 12.45 52.10
N ILE A 6 0.74 11.23 52.05
CA ILE A 6 0.67 10.39 50.85
C ILE A 6 -0.83 10.10 50.61
N ASN A 7 -1.42 10.74 49.61
CA ASN A 7 -2.77 10.44 49.17
C ASN A 7 -2.73 9.11 48.42
N HIS A 8 -2.87 8.00 49.13
CA HIS A 8 -3.14 6.70 48.52
C HIS A 8 -4.56 6.71 47.96
N LEU A 9 -4.68 6.80 46.65
CA LEU A 9 -5.96 6.60 45.99
C LEU A 9 -6.25 5.11 45.93
N VAL A 10 -7.05 4.61 46.89
CA VAL A 10 -7.54 3.24 46.85
C VAL A 10 -8.64 3.18 45.80
N LEU A 11 -8.30 2.71 44.63
CA LEU A 11 -9.28 2.47 43.57
C LEU A 11 -9.94 1.10 43.79
N PHE A 12 -11.09 1.08 44.45
CA PHE A 12 -12.02 -0.04 44.38
C PHE A 12 -12.63 -0.06 42.98
N SER A 13 -12.00 -0.75 42.03
CA SER A 13 -12.53 -0.87 40.70
C SER A 13 -12.51 -2.34 40.27
N ILE A 14 -13.62 -2.81 39.78
CA ILE A 14 -13.71 -4.09 39.08
C ILE A 14 -12.88 -3.94 37.79
N GLY A 15 -12.00 -4.91 37.47
CA GLY A 15 -11.06 -4.87 36.36
C GLY A 15 -11.66 -4.42 35.03
N HIS A 16 -12.90 -4.81 34.75
CA HIS A 16 -13.67 -4.39 33.56
C HIS A 16 -13.89 -2.88 33.44
N LYS A 17 -13.96 -2.12 34.55
CA LYS A 17 -14.13 -0.66 34.52
C LYS A 17 -12.85 0.08 34.16
N LEU A 18 -11.71 -0.57 34.26
CA LEU A 18 -10.40 -0.02 33.89
C LEU A 18 -10.01 -0.33 32.45
N GLN A 19 -10.75 -1.20 31.78
CA GLN A 19 -10.50 -1.54 30.39
C GLN A 19 -10.53 -0.29 29.50
N GLY A 20 -9.44 -0.07 28.75
CA GLY A 20 -9.28 1.12 27.89
C GLY A 20 -8.81 2.38 28.60
N LYS A 21 -8.55 2.38 29.91
CA LYS A 21 -8.01 3.51 30.66
C LYS A 21 -6.52 3.31 30.94
N THR A 22 -5.77 4.40 30.95
CA THR A 22 -4.36 4.42 31.37
C THR A 22 -4.23 5.23 32.66
N ILE A 23 -3.53 4.71 33.65
CA ILE A 23 -3.33 5.36 34.94
C ILE A 23 -1.91 5.93 34.94
N LYS A 24 -1.80 7.23 35.16
CA LYS A 24 -0.52 7.96 35.15
C LYS A 24 -0.30 8.66 36.48
N ASN A 25 0.91 8.60 37.00
CA ASN A 25 1.38 9.37 38.17
C ASN A 25 0.54 9.13 39.45
N GLN A 26 -0.01 7.94 39.65
CA GLN A 26 -0.77 7.56 40.82
C GLN A 26 -0.27 6.20 41.34
N GLU A 27 -0.17 6.06 42.64
CA GLU A 27 0.10 4.77 43.27
C GLU A 27 -1.19 3.92 43.33
N ILE A 28 -1.07 2.65 43.03
CA ILE A 28 -2.19 1.73 42.94
C ILE A 28 -1.90 0.53 43.81
N VAL A 29 -2.84 0.19 44.68
CA VAL A 29 -2.79 -1.06 45.46
C VAL A 29 -3.76 -2.05 44.82
N ILE A 30 -3.25 -3.24 44.47
CA ILE A 30 -4.03 -4.30 43.83
C ILE A 30 -4.29 -5.39 44.88
N TYR A 31 -5.56 -5.63 45.19
CA TYR A 31 -6.04 -6.66 46.13
C TYR A 31 -6.48 -7.92 45.42
N GLY A 32 -5.82 -9.05 45.67
CA GLY A 32 -6.13 -10.32 45.01
C GLY A 32 -7.48 -10.90 45.41
N HIS A 33 -7.93 -10.67 46.66
CA HIS A 33 -9.21 -11.24 47.16
C HIS A 33 -10.45 -10.67 46.46
N SER A 34 -10.35 -9.56 45.76
CA SER A 34 -11.43 -8.93 45.00
C SER A 34 -11.52 -9.38 43.55
N MET A 35 -10.56 -10.21 43.08
CA MET A 35 -10.53 -10.69 41.70
C MET A 35 -11.36 -11.94 41.53
N LEU A 36 -12.31 -11.88 40.60
CA LEU A 36 -13.26 -12.95 40.37
C LEU A 36 -12.91 -13.80 39.13
N ASP A 37 -12.25 -13.20 38.15
CA ASP A 37 -12.01 -13.81 36.84
C ASP A 37 -10.53 -13.91 36.45
N TYR A 38 -10.22 -14.87 35.57
CA TYR A 38 -8.93 -15.02 34.96
C TYR A 38 -8.57 -13.78 34.15
N GLY A 39 -7.34 -13.29 34.28
CA GLY A 39 -6.84 -12.16 33.52
C GLY A 39 -7.15 -10.78 34.10
N GLU A 40 -8.00 -10.65 35.14
CA GLU A 40 -8.26 -9.34 35.76
C GLU A 40 -6.99 -8.69 36.30
N GLY A 41 -6.12 -9.49 36.94
CA GLY A 41 -4.80 -9.02 37.41
C GLY A 41 -3.95 -8.46 36.29
N TYR A 42 -3.93 -9.10 35.13
CA TYR A 42 -3.22 -8.62 33.94
C TYR A 42 -3.81 -7.29 33.45
N VAL A 43 -5.14 -7.19 33.37
CA VAL A 43 -5.81 -5.95 32.93
C VAL A 43 -5.43 -4.79 33.87
N MET A 44 -5.40 -5.01 35.17
CA MET A 44 -5.05 -3.99 36.15
C MET A 44 -3.58 -3.58 36.05
N LEU A 45 -2.65 -4.54 35.97
CA LEU A 45 -1.21 -4.28 35.82
C LEU A 45 -0.90 -3.53 34.52
N SER A 46 -1.54 -3.91 33.42
CA SER A 46 -1.31 -3.31 32.10
C SER A 46 -1.83 -1.87 31.97
N ARG A 47 -2.55 -1.35 32.96
CA ARG A 47 -3.04 0.05 32.96
C ARG A 47 -2.06 1.03 33.56
N CYS A 48 -1.04 0.57 34.24
CA CYS A 48 -0.03 1.39 34.87
C CYS A 48 1.09 1.71 33.87
N THR A 49 1.58 2.94 33.89
CA THR A 49 2.68 3.37 33.00
C THR A 49 4.06 3.08 33.61
N ASP A 50 4.12 2.83 34.93
CA ASP A 50 5.34 2.56 35.64
C ASP A 50 5.13 1.47 36.69
N LEU A 51 6.03 0.49 36.78
CA LEU A 51 5.99 -0.58 37.77
C LEU A 51 6.13 -0.07 39.21
N HIS A 52 6.81 1.05 39.45
CA HIS A 52 6.94 1.65 40.77
C HIS A 52 5.62 2.23 41.33
N GLN A 53 4.59 2.33 40.48
CA GLN A 53 3.25 2.77 40.91
C GLN A 53 2.42 1.63 41.50
N ILE A 54 2.89 0.38 41.38
CA ILE A 54 2.08 -0.81 41.69
C ILE A 54 2.51 -1.42 43.00
N PHE A 55 1.58 -1.50 43.94
CA PHE A 55 1.72 -2.22 45.19
C PHE A 55 0.75 -3.41 45.17
N LEU A 56 1.29 -4.62 45.35
CA LEU A 56 0.50 -5.82 45.45
C LEU A 56 0.19 -6.11 46.92
N ASP A 57 -1.10 -6.22 47.24
CA ASP A 57 -1.53 -6.68 48.54
C ASP A 57 -1.10 -8.15 48.78
N PRO A 58 -0.78 -8.58 50.03
CA PRO A 58 -0.40 -9.96 50.31
C PRO A 58 -1.42 -11.03 49.86
N SER A 59 -2.68 -10.64 49.63
CA SER A 59 -3.69 -11.51 49.05
C SER A 59 -3.56 -11.73 47.54
N PHE A 60 -2.65 -10.99 46.88
CA PHE A 60 -2.43 -11.12 45.43
C PHE A 60 -1.46 -12.27 45.17
N ASP A 61 -1.96 -13.34 44.60
CA ASP A 61 -1.21 -14.51 44.18
C ASP A 61 -0.96 -14.43 42.66
N LEU A 62 0.31 -14.33 42.27
CA LEU A 62 0.71 -14.20 40.87
C LEU A 62 0.26 -15.40 40.02
N GLU A 63 0.39 -16.62 40.55
CA GLU A 63 0.01 -17.82 39.79
C GLU A 63 -1.50 -17.92 39.60
N LYS A 64 -2.26 -17.50 40.59
CA LYS A 64 -3.73 -17.54 40.58
C LYS A 64 -4.30 -16.37 39.75
N HIS A 65 -3.84 -15.14 39.99
CA HIS A 65 -4.51 -13.95 39.49
C HIS A 65 -3.98 -13.50 38.11
N LEU A 66 -2.80 -13.97 37.71
CA LEU A 66 -2.27 -13.78 36.36
C LEU A 66 -2.44 -15.00 35.46
N LYS A 67 -3.08 -16.04 35.96
CA LYS A 67 -3.34 -17.23 35.15
C LYS A 67 -4.21 -16.88 33.95
N ILE A 68 -3.66 -17.11 32.77
CA ILE A 68 -4.38 -16.88 31.52
C ILE A 68 -5.27 -18.10 31.25
N HIS A 69 -6.52 -17.86 30.88
CA HIS A 69 -7.43 -18.93 30.48
C HIS A 69 -6.89 -19.70 29.28
N THR A 70 -6.97 -21.02 29.27
CA THR A 70 -6.38 -21.84 28.20
C THR A 70 -6.92 -21.49 26.81
N GLU A 71 -8.20 -21.14 26.73
CA GLU A 71 -8.83 -20.68 25.47
C GLU A 71 -8.27 -19.36 25.00
N SER A 72 -8.00 -18.40 25.92
CA SER A 72 -7.37 -17.12 25.59
C SER A 72 -5.93 -17.28 25.11
N LEU A 73 -5.19 -18.29 25.60
CA LEU A 73 -3.86 -18.64 25.08
C LEU A 73 -3.93 -19.22 23.66
N VAL A 74 -4.93 -20.04 23.37
CA VAL A 74 -5.15 -20.58 22.03
C VAL A 74 -5.52 -19.45 21.05
N GLU A 75 -6.38 -18.54 21.49
CA GLU A 75 -6.77 -17.38 20.69
C GLU A 75 -5.59 -16.42 20.45
N ALA A 76 -4.78 -16.15 21.49
CA ALA A 76 -3.58 -15.33 21.37
C ALA A 76 -2.57 -15.95 20.39
N LYS A 77 -2.33 -17.26 20.44
CA LYS A 77 -1.48 -17.96 19.47
C LYS A 77 -2.05 -17.89 18.05
N SER A 78 -3.37 -18.08 17.90
CA SER A 78 -4.03 -17.93 16.60
C SER A 78 -3.93 -16.51 16.06
N MET A 79 -4.01 -15.48 16.90
CA MET A 79 -3.79 -14.08 16.51
C MET A 79 -2.32 -13.84 16.14
N GLU A 80 -1.36 -14.38 16.88
CA GLU A 80 0.06 -14.30 16.56
C GLU A 80 0.37 -14.95 15.21
N GLU A 81 -0.16 -16.15 14.95
CA GLU A 81 -0.04 -16.85 13.67
C GLU A 81 -0.65 -16.03 12.51
N ARG A 82 -1.82 -15.40 12.74
CA ARG A 82 -2.43 -14.49 11.77
C ARG A 82 -1.58 -13.25 11.54
N CYS A 83 -0.98 -12.68 12.59
CA CYS A 83 -0.07 -11.54 12.49
C CYS A 83 1.22 -11.90 11.75
N ILE A 84 1.77 -13.11 11.99
CA ILE A 84 2.95 -13.62 11.26
C ILE A 84 2.58 -13.85 9.79
N ALA A 85 1.44 -14.48 9.51
CA ALA A 85 0.95 -14.67 8.15
C ALA A 85 0.67 -13.34 7.44
N ALA A 86 0.12 -12.34 8.15
CA ALA A 86 -0.09 -10.99 7.63
C ALA A 86 1.25 -10.26 7.37
N LYS A 87 2.26 -10.43 8.25
CA LYS A 87 3.61 -9.90 8.02
C LYS A 87 4.30 -10.58 6.85
N GLN A 88 4.17 -11.91 6.70
CA GLN A 88 4.68 -12.64 5.54
C GLN A 88 3.95 -12.23 4.25
N LYS A 89 2.65 -11.91 4.32
CA LYS A 89 1.90 -11.33 3.20
C LYS A 89 2.37 -9.92 2.85
N LYS A 90 2.97 -9.17 3.79
CA LYS A 90 3.57 -7.85 3.55
C LYS A 90 4.88 -7.88 2.75
N GLU A 91 5.54 -9.02 2.63
CA GLU A 91 6.72 -9.18 1.76
C GLU A 91 6.32 -9.36 0.29
N ARG A 92 5.08 -9.76 0.03
CA ARG A 92 4.51 -9.88 -1.31
C ARG A 92 3.49 -8.76 -1.54
N PHE A 93 3.65 -8.07 -2.64
CA PHE A 93 2.69 -7.06 -3.06
C PHE A 93 2.37 -7.18 -4.54
N ASP A 94 1.17 -6.76 -4.90
CA ASP A 94 0.69 -6.80 -6.25
C ASP A 94 0.37 -5.36 -6.73
N ILE A 95 0.81 -5.03 -7.94
CA ILE A 95 0.42 -3.83 -8.66
C ILE A 95 -0.57 -4.25 -9.74
N PHE A 96 -1.76 -3.68 -9.71
CA PHE A 96 -2.74 -3.81 -10.77
C PHE A 96 -2.65 -2.60 -11.69
N TYR A 97 -2.51 -2.86 -12.99
CA TYR A 97 -2.56 -1.82 -14.02
C TYR A 97 -3.70 -2.10 -15.01
N ALA A 98 -4.42 -1.06 -15.42
CA ALA A 98 -5.38 -1.12 -16.50
C ALA A 98 -5.48 0.20 -17.26
N ASN A 99 -5.58 0.12 -18.59
CA ASN A 99 -6.08 1.23 -19.39
C ASN A 99 -7.62 1.21 -19.33
N MET A 100 -8.19 2.27 -18.78
CA MET A 100 -9.64 2.38 -18.55
C MET A 100 -10.42 2.70 -19.84
N ARG A 101 -9.80 3.42 -20.77
CA ARG A 101 -10.38 3.95 -22.00
C ARG A 101 -11.55 4.91 -21.82
N ALA A 102 -12.31 4.82 -20.74
CA ALA A 102 -13.42 5.71 -20.45
C ALA A 102 -13.65 5.84 -18.94
N LYS A 103 -14.04 7.03 -18.48
CA LYS A 103 -14.34 7.32 -17.08
C LYS A 103 -15.39 6.36 -16.48
N GLY A 104 -16.41 5.99 -17.26
CA GLY A 104 -17.48 5.09 -16.81
C GLY A 104 -16.99 3.68 -16.42
N ASN A 105 -15.86 3.23 -16.96
CA ASN A 105 -15.31 1.91 -16.67
C ASN A 105 -14.65 1.81 -15.28
N PHE A 106 -14.53 2.93 -14.56
CA PHE A 106 -13.99 2.93 -13.20
C PHE A 106 -14.81 2.07 -12.23
N VAL A 107 -16.14 2.07 -12.36
CA VAL A 107 -17.02 1.24 -11.52
C VAL A 107 -16.72 -0.26 -11.73
N ASP A 108 -16.48 -0.67 -12.97
CA ASP A 108 -16.14 -2.06 -13.27
C ASP A 108 -14.79 -2.46 -12.68
N ILE A 109 -13.81 -1.54 -12.71
CA ILE A 109 -12.49 -1.75 -12.08
C ILE A 109 -12.62 -1.86 -10.56
N GLN A 110 -13.45 -1.03 -9.93
CA GLN A 110 -13.71 -1.11 -8.49
C GLN A 110 -14.28 -2.49 -8.07
N HIS A 111 -14.99 -3.16 -8.97
CA HIS A 111 -15.54 -4.50 -8.74
C HIS A 111 -14.63 -5.64 -9.20
N ASP A 112 -13.56 -5.34 -9.93
CA ASP A 112 -12.60 -6.36 -10.38
C ASP A 112 -11.86 -7.01 -9.21
N HIS A 113 -11.84 -8.34 -9.19
CA HIS A 113 -11.24 -9.12 -8.11
C HIS A 113 -9.71 -8.89 -8.01
N MET A 114 -9.01 -8.79 -9.15
CA MET A 114 -7.56 -8.57 -9.16
C MET A 114 -7.22 -7.17 -8.64
N ALA A 115 -8.00 -6.15 -9.07
CA ALA A 115 -7.85 -4.79 -8.58
C ALA A 115 -8.09 -4.71 -7.06
N LYS A 116 -9.14 -5.38 -6.54
CA LYS A 116 -9.44 -5.39 -5.11
C LYS A 116 -8.35 -6.02 -4.25
N GLN A 117 -7.62 -6.97 -4.79
CA GLN A 117 -6.56 -7.69 -4.06
C GLN A 117 -5.18 -7.04 -4.16
N SER A 118 -5.00 -6.10 -5.09
CA SER A 118 -3.71 -5.46 -5.32
C SER A 118 -3.43 -4.35 -4.33
N SER A 119 -2.18 -4.21 -3.90
CA SER A 119 -1.74 -3.17 -2.96
C SER A 119 -1.68 -1.80 -3.62
N LEU A 120 -1.28 -1.75 -4.88
CA LEU A 120 -1.22 -0.54 -5.68
C LEU A 120 -2.02 -0.71 -6.96
N ILE A 121 -2.80 0.31 -7.31
CA ILE A 121 -3.59 0.37 -8.53
C ILE A 121 -3.12 1.55 -9.36
N CYS A 122 -2.76 1.27 -10.60
CA CYS A 122 -2.31 2.23 -11.59
C CYS A 122 -3.25 2.21 -12.79
N LEU A 123 -3.86 3.32 -13.11
CA LEU A 123 -4.84 3.45 -14.18
C LEU A 123 -4.34 4.41 -15.24
N ALA A 124 -4.50 4.04 -16.51
CA ALA A 124 -4.24 4.92 -17.66
C ALA A 124 -5.54 5.26 -18.37
N GLN A 125 -5.52 6.32 -19.15
CA GLN A 125 -6.66 6.83 -19.93
C GLN A 125 -7.93 7.02 -19.07
N THR A 126 -7.75 7.69 -17.95
CA THR A 126 -8.81 7.89 -16.95
C THR A 126 -9.93 8.80 -17.42
N CYS A 127 -9.66 9.64 -18.41
CA CYS A 127 -10.62 10.62 -18.98
C CYS A 127 -11.20 11.57 -17.92
N LEU A 128 -10.46 11.83 -16.82
CA LEU A 128 -10.87 12.79 -15.80
C LEU A 128 -10.64 14.21 -16.28
N GLU A 129 -11.51 15.11 -15.91
CA GLU A 129 -11.29 16.56 -16.01
C GLU A 129 -10.29 17.00 -14.93
N ALA A 130 -9.69 18.20 -15.11
CA ALA A 130 -8.63 18.69 -14.23
C ALA A 130 -9.04 18.80 -12.74
N ASN A 131 -10.33 18.97 -12.45
CA ASN A 131 -10.87 19.14 -11.10
C ASN A 131 -11.70 17.93 -10.63
N GLU A 132 -11.65 16.83 -11.37
CA GLU A 132 -12.35 15.61 -11.01
C GLU A 132 -11.40 14.61 -10.35
N GLU A 133 -11.91 13.91 -9.38
CA GLU A 133 -11.21 12.81 -8.70
C GLU A 133 -12.08 11.57 -8.71
N PHE A 134 -11.43 10.42 -8.69
CA PHE A 134 -12.10 9.16 -8.41
C PHE A 134 -12.08 8.88 -6.92
N GLU A 135 -13.21 8.50 -6.37
CA GLU A 135 -13.32 7.98 -5.01
C GLU A 135 -13.41 6.45 -5.07
N TRP A 136 -12.65 5.80 -4.23
CA TRP A 136 -12.68 4.35 -4.10
C TRP A 136 -12.71 3.97 -2.62
N ASP A 137 -13.83 3.41 -2.18
CA ASP A 137 -14.01 2.98 -0.79
C ASP A 137 -12.94 1.99 -0.35
N GLY A 138 -12.29 2.28 0.78
CA GLY A 138 -11.20 1.47 1.32
C GLY A 138 -9.86 1.62 0.59
N ARG A 139 -9.74 2.64 -0.29
CA ARG A 139 -8.49 2.97 -0.98
C ARG A 139 -8.11 4.42 -0.76
N THR A 140 -6.81 4.67 -0.69
CA THR A 140 -6.27 6.03 -0.66
C THR A 140 -5.94 6.46 -2.08
N SER A 141 -6.54 7.55 -2.56
CA SER A 141 -6.14 8.21 -3.79
C SER A 141 -4.78 8.86 -3.57
N LEU A 142 -3.76 8.42 -4.30
CA LEU A 142 -2.40 8.96 -4.20
C LEU A 142 -2.23 10.19 -5.10
N SER A 143 -2.64 10.09 -6.34
CA SER A 143 -2.59 11.19 -7.31
C SER A 143 -3.36 10.86 -8.58
N HIS A 144 -3.73 11.89 -9.32
CA HIS A 144 -4.14 11.81 -10.71
C HIS A 144 -3.47 12.92 -11.54
N ALA A 145 -3.21 12.66 -12.80
CA ALA A 145 -2.74 13.62 -13.78
C ALA A 145 -3.56 13.45 -15.05
N SER A 146 -4.27 14.50 -15.47
CA SER A 146 -5.12 14.45 -16.66
C SER A 146 -5.15 15.80 -17.37
N SER A 147 -5.06 15.76 -18.71
CA SER A 147 -5.27 16.93 -19.58
C SER A 147 -6.66 16.93 -20.24
N GLY A 148 -7.61 16.08 -19.74
CA GLY A 148 -8.93 15.87 -20.32
C GLY A 148 -8.91 15.03 -21.60
N ASN A 149 -10.04 14.92 -22.28
CA ASN A 149 -10.17 14.34 -23.64
C ASN A 149 -9.54 12.97 -23.84
N GLY A 150 -9.91 11.98 -23.04
CA GLY A 150 -9.50 10.59 -23.26
C GLY A 150 -8.07 10.28 -22.82
N LYS A 151 -7.49 11.10 -21.96
CA LYS A 151 -6.13 10.97 -21.43
C LYS A 151 -6.16 10.84 -19.91
N GLY A 152 -5.00 10.70 -19.31
CA GLY A 152 -4.84 10.75 -17.87
C GLY A 152 -4.36 9.46 -17.23
N VAL A 153 -3.76 9.60 -16.07
CA VAL A 153 -3.32 8.52 -15.19
C VAL A 153 -3.80 8.78 -13.77
N ALA A 154 -4.06 7.71 -13.01
CA ALA A 154 -4.42 7.79 -11.60
C ALA A 154 -3.83 6.62 -10.83
N CYS A 155 -3.49 6.85 -9.55
CA CYS A 155 -2.93 5.84 -8.68
C CYS A 155 -3.65 5.79 -7.34
N PHE A 156 -3.89 4.56 -6.82
CA PHE A 156 -4.52 4.30 -5.53
C PHE A 156 -3.73 3.24 -4.78
N SER A 157 -3.67 3.36 -3.46
CA SER A 157 -3.12 2.32 -2.58
C SER A 157 -4.19 1.73 -1.65
N ASP A 158 -3.92 0.55 -1.11
CA ASP A 158 -4.76 -0.07 -0.08
C ASP A 158 -4.56 0.56 1.31
N GLY A 159 -3.60 1.48 1.44
CA GLY A 159 -3.25 2.13 2.72
C GLY A 159 -2.49 1.22 3.69
N GLU A 160 -2.29 -0.06 3.36
CA GLU A 160 -1.49 -0.99 4.17
C GLU A 160 0.00 -0.96 3.79
N MET A 161 0.28 -0.60 2.55
CA MET A 161 1.64 -0.51 2.00
C MET A 161 2.10 0.94 2.01
N ASP A 162 3.37 1.14 2.28
CA ASP A 162 3.99 2.46 2.24
C ASP A 162 4.14 2.92 0.79
N ALA A 163 3.19 3.74 0.36
CA ALA A 163 3.13 4.33 -0.98
C ALA A 163 2.96 5.86 -0.86
N GLU A 164 3.94 6.60 -1.35
CA GLU A 164 3.99 8.05 -1.26
C GLU A 164 3.98 8.68 -2.66
N PHE A 165 3.11 9.65 -2.88
CA PHE A 165 3.17 10.49 -4.06
C PHE A 165 4.41 11.39 -4.01
N VAL A 166 5.17 11.43 -5.12
CA VAL A 166 6.37 12.27 -5.25
C VAL A 166 6.13 13.44 -6.18
N ASP A 167 5.77 13.15 -7.44
CA ASP A 167 5.61 14.18 -8.46
C ASP A 167 4.71 13.68 -9.60
N LYS A 168 4.24 14.61 -10.43
CA LYS A 168 3.48 14.31 -11.63
C LYS A 168 3.79 15.29 -12.75
N VAL A 169 3.72 14.80 -13.97
CA VAL A 169 3.80 15.61 -15.18
C VAL A 169 2.53 15.45 -15.99
N GLN A 170 2.02 16.56 -16.49
CA GLN A 170 0.79 16.62 -17.27
C GLN A 170 0.99 17.52 -18.47
N THR A 171 1.07 16.90 -19.63
CA THR A 171 1.19 17.60 -20.93
C THR A 171 0.06 17.15 -21.86
N ASP A 172 -0.07 17.78 -23.01
CA ASP A 172 -1.02 17.35 -24.04
C ASP A 172 -0.62 16.01 -24.69
N ASN A 173 0.65 15.61 -24.59
CA ASN A 173 1.18 14.43 -25.25
C ASN A 173 1.36 13.24 -24.34
N PHE A 174 1.60 13.47 -23.06
CA PHE A 174 1.75 12.41 -22.07
C PHE A 174 1.39 12.88 -20.66
N GLN A 175 1.02 11.92 -19.81
CA GLN A 175 0.81 12.11 -18.38
C GLN A 175 1.63 11.05 -17.65
N LEU A 176 2.21 11.45 -16.52
CA LEU A 176 3.06 10.61 -15.71
C LEU A 176 2.84 10.91 -14.23
N ILE A 177 2.75 9.87 -13.41
CA ILE A 177 2.75 9.95 -11.94
C ILE A 177 3.96 9.17 -11.44
N GLN A 178 4.68 9.76 -10.50
CA GLN A 178 5.78 9.17 -9.78
C GLN A 178 5.40 8.90 -8.33
N LEU A 179 5.64 7.68 -7.88
CA LEU A 179 5.44 7.26 -6.50
C LEU A 179 6.73 6.67 -5.94
N LYS A 180 6.99 6.87 -4.65
CA LYS A 180 7.82 5.97 -3.86
C LYS A 180 6.97 4.82 -3.35
N PHE A 181 7.54 3.64 -3.29
CA PHE A 181 6.83 2.46 -2.83
C PHE A 181 7.78 1.55 -2.03
N MET A 182 7.41 1.28 -0.77
CA MET A 182 8.15 0.41 0.16
C MET A 182 9.62 0.83 0.37
N ASP A 183 9.94 2.12 0.40
CA ASP A 183 11.31 2.66 0.52
C ASP A 183 12.37 2.02 -0.41
N LYS A 184 11.92 1.30 -1.43
CA LYS A 184 12.77 0.53 -2.33
C LYS A 184 12.50 0.82 -3.80
N PHE A 185 11.24 0.99 -4.15
CA PHE A 185 10.81 1.13 -5.54
C PHE A 185 10.39 2.55 -5.84
N GLN A 186 10.66 2.97 -7.06
CA GLN A 186 10.12 4.17 -7.66
C GLN A 186 9.22 3.75 -8.81
N ILE A 187 7.90 3.93 -8.62
CA ILE A 187 6.90 3.51 -9.60
C ILE A 187 6.52 4.70 -10.47
N PHE A 188 6.62 4.52 -11.78
CA PHE A 188 6.14 5.46 -12.77
C PHE A 188 4.92 4.88 -13.49
N THR A 189 3.78 5.55 -13.37
CA THR A 189 2.59 5.24 -14.17
C THR A 189 2.48 6.24 -15.29
N ILE A 190 2.46 5.77 -16.55
CA ILE A 190 2.52 6.63 -17.74
C ILE A 190 1.38 6.34 -18.72
N TYR A 191 0.91 7.41 -19.35
CA TYR A 191 0.10 7.36 -20.56
C TYR A 191 0.75 8.27 -21.62
N ILE A 192 1.01 7.75 -22.80
CA ILE A 192 1.52 8.51 -23.94
C ILE A 192 0.46 8.52 -25.03
N SER A 193 0.19 9.68 -25.64
CA SER A 193 -0.80 9.82 -26.70
C SER A 193 -0.44 8.99 -27.92
N SER A 194 -1.43 8.39 -28.60
CA SER A 194 -1.24 7.47 -29.73
C SER A 194 -0.56 8.11 -30.96
N ASN A 195 -0.63 9.43 -31.09
CA ASN A 195 -0.04 10.16 -32.22
C ASN A 195 1.34 10.75 -31.87
N SER A 196 2.02 10.23 -30.87
CA SER A 196 3.31 10.74 -30.42
C SER A 196 4.42 10.43 -31.43
N ASN A 197 5.35 11.35 -31.55
CA ASN A 197 6.53 11.27 -32.41
C ASN A 197 7.82 11.21 -31.59
N ASN A 198 8.96 11.16 -32.25
CA ASN A 198 10.26 11.07 -31.58
C ASN A 198 10.53 12.22 -30.62
N THR A 199 10.07 13.44 -30.91
CA THR A 199 10.25 14.61 -30.04
C THR A 199 9.52 14.38 -28.70
N VAL A 200 8.31 13.81 -28.72
CA VAL A 200 7.56 13.45 -27.49
C VAL A 200 8.30 12.37 -26.72
N TYR A 201 8.84 11.35 -27.40
CA TYR A 201 9.60 10.30 -26.73
C TYR A 201 10.90 10.80 -26.10
N GLU A 202 11.58 11.77 -26.70
CA GLU A 202 12.74 12.47 -26.13
C GLU A 202 12.34 13.30 -24.91
N GLU A 203 11.21 14.00 -24.97
CA GLU A 203 10.65 14.76 -23.84
C GLU A 203 10.32 13.85 -22.66
N VAL A 204 9.66 12.71 -22.90
CA VAL A 204 9.37 11.70 -21.88
C VAL A 204 10.65 11.15 -21.26
N SER A 205 11.66 10.82 -22.08
CA SER A 205 12.96 10.33 -21.60
C SER A 205 13.64 11.34 -20.68
N THR A 206 13.70 12.61 -21.10
CA THR A 206 14.29 13.70 -20.31
C THR A 206 13.54 13.92 -19.01
N THR A 207 12.20 13.84 -19.05
CA THR A 207 11.36 13.98 -17.87
C THR A 207 11.62 12.86 -16.86
N ILE A 208 11.65 11.60 -17.31
CA ILE A 208 11.95 10.47 -16.44
C ILE A 208 13.36 10.61 -15.84
N ASP A 209 14.37 10.99 -16.64
CA ASP A 209 15.74 11.17 -16.16
C ASP A 209 15.83 12.19 -15.03
N GLN A 210 15.12 13.31 -15.13
CA GLN A 210 15.05 14.34 -14.09
C GLN A 210 14.33 13.89 -12.82
N MET A 211 13.44 12.90 -12.94
CA MET A 211 12.64 12.39 -11.83
C MET A 211 13.26 11.17 -11.14
N ILE A 212 14.32 10.54 -11.69
CA ILE A 212 14.98 9.39 -11.07
C ILE A 212 15.54 9.76 -9.70
N LEU A 213 15.16 9.02 -8.70
CA LEU A 213 15.63 9.19 -7.32
C LEU A 213 16.81 8.26 -7.04
N PRO A 214 17.93 8.78 -6.51
CA PRO A 214 19.05 7.95 -6.11
C PRO A 214 18.67 6.92 -5.07
N GLY A 215 19.10 5.68 -5.27
CA GLY A 215 18.86 4.58 -4.32
C GLY A 215 17.54 3.84 -4.50
N PHE A 216 16.63 4.34 -5.34
CA PHE A 216 15.38 3.65 -5.66
C PHE A 216 15.50 2.83 -6.95
N MET A 217 14.76 1.72 -7.01
CA MET A 217 14.66 0.88 -8.21
C MET A 217 13.46 1.34 -9.06
N PRO A 218 13.70 1.84 -10.27
CA PRO A 218 12.61 2.29 -11.14
C PRO A 218 11.83 1.10 -11.71
N VAL A 219 10.51 1.22 -11.64
CA VAL A 219 9.52 0.36 -12.30
C VAL A 219 8.61 1.27 -13.11
N LEU A 220 8.58 1.11 -14.42
CA LEU A 220 7.72 1.89 -15.28
C LEU A 220 6.62 1.01 -15.84
N LEU A 221 5.37 1.47 -15.76
CA LEU A 221 4.22 0.76 -16.29
C LEU A 221 3.21 1.75 -16.88
N GLY A 222 2.48 1.30 -17.90
CA GLY A 222 1.50 2.18 -18.52
C GLY A 222 1.22 1.87 -20.00
N ASP A 223 0.40 2.72 -20.60
CA ASP A 223 0.12 2.71 -22.03
C ASP A 223 1.11 3.62 -22.77
N PHE A 224 2.05 2.99 -23.45
CA PHE A 224 3.08 3.67 -24.21
C PHE A 224 2.64 4.01 -25.64
N ASN A 225 1.50 3.44 -26.08
CA ASN A 225 0.93 3.62 -27.42
C ASN A 225 1.88 3.31 -28.58
N PHE A 226 2.92 2.52 -28.35
CA PHE A 226 3.77 1.95 -29.40
C PHE A 226 4.07 0.47 -29.09
N HIS A 227 4.28 -0.32 -30.14
CA HIS A 227 4.63 -1.72 -29.96
C HIS A 227 6.02 -1.85 -29.31
N HIS A 228 6.16 -2.75 -28.33
CA HIS A 228 7.39 -2.90 -27.52
C HIS A 228 8.66 -3.17 -28.32
N THR A 229 8.56 -3.66 -29.56
CA THR A 229 9.72 -3.89 -30.45
C THR A 229 10.11 -2.66 -31.25
N LEU A 230 9.31 -1.58 -31.22
CA LEU A 230 9.61 -0.36 -31.93
C LEU A 230 10.82 0.35 -31.29
N LYS A 231 11.82 0.62 -32.10
CA LYS A 231 12.97 1.41 -31.68
C LYS A 231 12.63 2.90 -31.81
N ASN A 232 12.58 3.58 -30.69
CA ASN A 232 12.40 5.03 -30.60
C ASN A 232 13.31 5.60 -29.49
N PRO A 233 13.45 6.91 -29.34
CA PRO A 233 14.31 7.50 -28.30
C PRO A 233 13.99 6.99 -26.89
N LEU A 234 12.71 6.90 -26.50
CA LEU A 234 12.32 6.42 -25.18
C LEU A 234 12.68 4.95 -24.95
N SER A 235 12.38 4.05 -25.92
CA SER A 235 12.73 2.63 -25.77
C SER A 235 14.25 2.41 -25.69
N ASN A 236 15.03 3.23 -26.39
CA ASN A 236 16.49 3.20 -26.31
C ASN A 236 16.99 3.68 -24.95
N TYR A 237 16.48 4.81 -24.45
CA TYR A 237 16.82 5.38 -23.15
C TYR A 237 16.50 4.37 -22.02
N LEU A 238 15.26 3.83 -21.98
CA LEU A 238 14.88 2.87 -20.95
C LEU A 238 15.79 1.64 -20.94
N LYS A 239 16.16 1.14 -22.11
CA LYS A 239 16.98 -0.07 -22.25
C LYS A 239 18.47 0.18 -22.01
N HIS A 240 19.04 1.23 -22.59
CA HIS A 240 20.49 1.40 -22.64
C HIS A 240 21.02 2.34 -21.57
N ASP A 241 20.28 3.40 -21.23
CA ASP A 241 20.69 4.38 -20.24
C ASP A 241 20.24 3.98 -18.85
N LEU A 242 18.97 3.55 -18.67
CA LEU A 242 18.45 3.05 -17.39
C LEU A 242 18.66 1.55 -17.19
N GLY A 243 19.07 0.80 -18.21
CA GLY A 243 19.29 -0.64 -18.12
C GLY A 243 18.04 -1.47 -17.82
N LEU A 244 16.85 -0.98 -18.16
CA LEU A 244 15.59 -1.63 -17.88
C LEU A 244 15.21 -2.64 -18.98
N LYS A 245 14.49 -3.69 -18.56
CA LYS A 245 13.95 -4.71 -19.45
C LYS A 245 12.43 -4.63 -19.46
N GLN A 246 11.84 -4.63 -20.63
CA GLN A 246 10.40 -4.79 -20.82
C GLN A 246 10.05 -6.27 -20.64
N ILE A 247 9.06 -6.57 -19.77
CA ILE A 247 8.76 -7.94 -19.31
C ILE A 247 7.39 -8.47 -19.78
N ILE A 248 6.56 -7.65 -20.47
CA ILE A 248 5.32 -8.12 -21.09
C ILE A 248 5.61 -8.48 -22.55
N SER A 249 5.46 -9.76 -22.89
CA SER A 249 5.60 -10.25 -24.27
C SER A 249 4.25 -10.53 -24.95
N GLU A 250 3.18 -10.59 -24.17
CA GLU A 250 1.84 -10.90 -24.65
C GLU A 250 1.17 -9.68 -25.31
N THR A 251 0.19 -9.95 -26.16
CA THR A 251 -0.66 -8.91 -26.73
C THR A 251 -1.45 -8.21 -25.63
N THR A 252 -1.34 -6.89 -25.50
CA THR A 252 -2.12 -6.12 -24.52
C THR A 252 -3.28 -5.36 -25.12
N PHE A 253 -3.29 -5.11 -26.42
CA PHE A 253 -4.35 -4.40 -27.10
C PHE A 253 -5.04 -5.30 -28.16
N ALA A 254 -6.33 -5.61 -27.94
CA ALA A 254 -7.07 -6.61 -28.68
C ALA A 254 -7.23 -6.27 -30.17
N LEU A 255 -7.48 -5.00 -30.51
CA LEU A 255 -7.83 -4.59 -31.88
C LEU A 255 -6.66 -4.73 -32.85
N SER A 256 -5.46 -4.32 -32.46
CA SER A 256 -4.27 -4.38 -33.32
C SER A 256 -3.39 -5.60 -33.06
N LYS A 257 -3.69 -6.38 -31.99
CA LYS A 257 -2.87 -7.48 -31.49
C LYS A 257 -1.45 -7.04 -31.13
N ASN A 258 -1.28 -5.78 -30.71
CA ASN A 258 -0.01 -5.21 -30.31
C ASN A 258 0.17 -5.26 -28.80
N THR A 259 1.41 -5.26 -28.36
CA THR A 259 1.80 -5.02 -26.96
C THR A 259 2.16 -3.54 -26.86
N ILE A 260 1.22 -2.72 -26.37
CA ILE A 260 1.35 -1.26 -26.22
C ILE A 260 1.32 -0.83 -24.75
N ASP A 261 0.78 -1.67 -23.88
CA ASP A 261 0.92 -1.52 -22.45
C ASP A 261 2.21 -2.24 -22.02
N HIS A 262 3.13 -1.50 -21.43
CA HIS A 262 4.46 -2.04 -21.11
C HIS A 262 4.68 -2.05 -19.60
N VAL A 263 5.59 -2.93 -19.16
CA VAL A 263 6.18 -2.92 -17.83
C VAL A 263 7.69 -3.06 -17.98
N TYR A 264 8.42 -2.06 -17.50
CA TYR A 264 9.87 -2.03 -17.50
C TYR A 264 10.39 -2.17 -16.09
N VAL A 265 11.32 -3.09 -15.87
CA VAL A 265 11.98 -3.35 -14.60
C VAL A 265 13.47 -3.57 -14.78
N ARG A 266 14.24 -3.48 -13.72
CA ARG A 266 15.65 -3.89 -13.72
C ARG A 266 15.76 -5.40 -13.89
N PRO A 267 16.73 -5.91 -14.67
CA PRO A 267 16.92 -7.35 -14.89
C PRO A 267 17.21 -8.13 -13.62
N ASP A 268 17.88 -7.51 -12.63
CA ASP A 268 18.26 -8.16 -11.37
C ASP A 268 17.08 -8.47 -10.41
N ILE A 269 15.93 -7.87 -10.66
CA ILE A 269 14.70 -8.15 -9.89
C ILE A 269 13.68 -8.97 -10.68
N GLU A 270 13.93 -9.25 -11.96
CA GLU A 270 12.97 -9.95 -12.84
C GLU A 270 12.57 -11.32 -12.30
N GLU A 271 13.51 -12.06 -11.72
CA GLU A 271 13.25 -13.41 -11.17
C GLU A 271 12.26 -13.39 -9.99
N ASN A 272 12.16 -12.25 -9.30
CA ASN A 272 11.24 -12.03 -8.17
C ASN A 272 9.92 -11.41 -8.60
N ILE A 273 9.67 -11.29 -9.90
CA ILE A 273 8.47 -10.63 -10.44
C ILE A 273 7.69 -11.63 -11.30
N LYS A 274 6.41 -11.79 -10.95
CA LYS A 274 5.45 -12.51 -11.79
C LYS A 274 4.51 -11.51 -12.46
N VAL A 275 4.43 -11.56 -13.78
CA VAL A 275 3.50 -10.74 -14.56
C VAL A 275 2.41 -11.63 -15.12
N SER A 276 1.18 -11.20 -15.00
CA SER A 276 0.03 -11.81 -15.66
C SER A 276 -0.82 -10.75 -16.33
N SER A 277 -1.33 -11.05 -17.52
CA SER A 277 -2.22 -10.17 -18.25
C SER A 277 -3.53 -10.88 -18.55
N LYS A 278 -4.64 -10.14 -18.49
CA LYS A 278 -5.99 -10.68 -18.76
C LYS A 278 -6.87 -9.65 -19.46
N PHE A 279 -7.56 -10.07 -20.50
CA PHE A 279 -8.63 -9.27 -21.08
C PHE A 279 -9.76 -9.05 -20.09
N LYS A 280 -10.27 -7.84 -20.09
CA LYS A 280 -11.40 -7.42 -19.29
C LYS A 280 -12.53 -6.97 -20.21
N TYR A 281 -13.77 -7.24 -19.81
CA TYR A 281 -14.95 -6.91 -20.63
C TYR A 281 -15.20 -5.40 -20.79
N PHE A 282 -14.63 -4.58 -19.93
CA PHE A 282 -14.84 -3.13 -19.89
C PHE A 282 -13.83 -2.35 -20.73
N THR A 283 -12.79 -2.98 -21.27
CA THR A 283 -11.75 -2.32 -22.08
C THR A 283 -11.25 -3.25 -23.18
N ASP A 284 -10.72 -2.70 -24.26
CA ASP A 284 -10.01 -3.43 -25.31
C ASP A 284 -8.53 -3.65 -24.99
N HIS A 285 -8.06 -3.18 -23.82
CA HIS A 285 -6.74 -3.48 -23.28
C HIS A 285 -6.81 -4.64 -22.29
N GLN A 286 -5.71 -5.37 -22.16
CA GLN A 286 -5.54 -6.31 -21.05
C GLN A 286 -5.18 -5.56 -19.78
N ALA A 287 -5.82 -5.94 -18.68
CA ALA A 287 -5.30 -5.55 -17.35
C ALA A 287 -4.06 -6.39 -17.02
N VAL A 288 -3.08 -5.77 -16.42
CA VAL A 288 -1.80 -6.37 -16.03
C VAL A 288 -1.70 -6.41 -14.52
N THR A 289 -1.31 -7.55 -13.96
CA THR A 289 -0.94 -7.67 -12.55
C THR A 289 0.53 -8.01 -12.46
N ILE A 290 1.24 -7.27 -11.63
CA ILE A 290 2.67 -7.42 -11.36
C ILE A 290 2.80 -7.82 -9.90
N SER A 291 3.22 -9.05 -9.62
CA SER A 291 3.43 -9.57 -8.27
C SER A 291 4.93 -9.58 -7.97
N PHE A 292 5.31 -8.98 -6.87
CA PHE A 292 6.67 -9.00 -6.33
C PHE A 292 6.74 -10.03 -5.21
N GLU A 293 7.69 -10.96 -5.30
CA GLU A 293 7.91 -12.06 -4.35
C GLU A 293 9.16 -11.88 -3.50
#